data_e35b8014a0613c5e576d1f8d5f42ee6a
#
_entry.id   e35b8014a0613c5e576d1f8d5f42ee6a
#
_cell.length_a   1.000
_cell.length_b   1.000
_cell.length_c   1.000
_cell.angle_alpha   90.00
_cell.angle_beta   90.00
_cell.angle_gamma   90.00
#
_symmetry.space_group_name_H-M   'P 1'
#
loop_
_entity.id
_entity.type
_entity.pdbx_description
1 polymer ?
#
loop_
_entity_poly.entity_id
_entity_poly.type
_entity_poly.pdbx_seq_one_letter_code
_entity_poly.pdbx_strand_id
1 'polypeptide(L)'
;MKVLVACSLPESTLQELRSLGTEVLYEPELTAERMEDLVRDVAVLVVRRTRVSPEVIAAGKALQLIVRAGTDIANIALEEASAQGIFVANCPHTDAIAIAELTFGLLLALDRGVLESAAALKKGVLQEPEVGEARGLAGRTLGVLGFGPVEQEIVKRAHAFDINVLAWSPALTPELAAASHVRFCAWPRELARESDMVTVYTPQQEADEVLVDAEFLQNMRDGAYIVYVGHPAAVDEAALAEIARERHLRVAYDISAPHLATSNAGRFKSRLQALPKAIGTYRLADRTEQSYEATTDELLRVIREFLIAGRVVNCVNLLERSPATWQLVLRLKDTVGVLASVMGQIRADGINVEEISSQVFTGAQAGFCTIALDERPSTEALSAIRELDGVLHLELRALV
;
A
#
# COMPACT_ATOMS: atom_id res chain seq x y z
N MET A 1 28.13 -1.40 -2.63
CA MET A 1 26.95 -2.28 -2.54
C MET A 1 26.33 -2.41 -3.94
N LYS A 2 25.85 -3.59 -4.35
CA LYS A 2 25.34 -3.85 -5.71
C LYS A 2 23.82 -3.77 -5.72
N VAL A 3 23.27 -3.01 -6.66
CA VAL A 3 21.83 -2.79 -6.85
C VAL A 3 21.42 -3.32 -8.22
N LEU A 4 20.50 -4.28 -8.27
CA LEU A 4 19.89 -4.77 -9.50
C LEU A 4 18.57 -4.06 -9.73
N VAL A 5 18.46 -3.35 -10.85
CA VAL A 5 17.23 -2.66 -11.28
C VAL A 5 16.59 -3.43 -12.41
N ALA A 6 15.54 -4.18 -12.09
CA ALA A 6 14.79 -5.05 -12.99
C ALA A 6 13.45 -4.40 -13.42
N CYS A 7 13.49 -3.09 -13.70
CA CYS A 7 12.36 -2.34 -14.25
C CYS A 7 12.88 -1.07 -14.95
N SER A 8 12.05 -0.48 -15.80
CA SER A 8 12.39 0.79 -16.44
C SER A 8 12.44 1.91 -15.41
N LEU A 9 13.54 2.66 -15.36
CA LEU A 9 13.73 3.87 -14.57
C LEU A 9 14.38 4.97 -15.43
N PRO A 10 14.16 6.25 -15.11
CA PRO A 10 14.85 7.36 -15.76
C PRO A 10 16.36 7.29 -15.56
N GLU A 11 17.12 7.75 -16.54
CA GLU A 11 18.60 7.78 -16.42
C GLU A 11 19.06 8.68 -15.27
N SER A 12 18.34 9.76 -14.97
CA SER A 12 18.62 10.62 -13.79
C SER A 12 18.56 9.83 -12.49
N THR A 13 17.58 8.93 -12.32
CA THR A 13 17.45 8.05 -11.15
C THR A 13 18.62 7.06 -11.06
N LEU A 14 19.03 6.47 -12.18
CA LEU A 14 20.17 5.56 -12.22
C LEU A 14 21.47 6.27 -11.84
N GLN A 15 21.65 7.51 -12.30
CA GLN A 15 22.79 8.35 -11.93
C GLN A 15 22.78 8.70 -10.44
N GLU A 16 21.61 9.00 -9.88
CA GLU A 16 21.47 9.26 -8.45
C GLU A 16 21.81 8.01 -7.62
N LEU A 17 21.32 6.83 -7.99
CA LEU A 17 21.70 5.58 -7.34
C LEU A 17 23.22 5.36 -7.38
N ARG A 18 23.88 5.58 -8.53
CA ARG A 18 25.33 5.49 -8.64
C ARG A 18 26.07 6.50 -7.75
N SER A 19 25.50 7.70 -7.61
CA SER A 19 26.08 8.75 -6.76
C SER A 19 26.07 8.40 -5.26
N LEU A 20 25.20 7.47 -4.84
CA LEU A 20 25.17 6.91 -3.48
C LEU A 20 26.30 5.88 -3.23
N GLY A 21 27.23 5.70 -4.17
CA GLY A 21 28.33 4.75 -4.07
C GLY A 21 27.92 3.31 -4.36
N THR A 22 26.84 3.10 -5.12
CA THR A 22 26.39 1.77 -5.51
C THR A 22 26.86 1.38 -6.92
N GLU A 23 27.08 0.09 -7.12
CA GLU A 23 27.20 -0.52 -8.43
C GLU A 23 25.80 -0.87 -8.94
N VAL A 24 25.33 -0.17 -9.98
CA VAL A 24 23.98 -0.36 -10.53
C VAL A 24 24.02 -1.29 -11.74
N LEU A 25 23.43 -2.46 -11.62
CA LEU A 25 23.14 -3.38 -12.72
C LEU A 25 21.71 -3.08 -13.24
N TYR A 26 21.62 -2.55 -14.45
CA TYR A 26 20.35 -2.11 -15.04
C TYR A 26 19.87 -3.09 -16.11
N GLU A 27 18.81 -3.82 -15.82
CA GLU A 27 18.21 -4.86 -16.67
C GLU A 27 16.69 -4.66 -16.76
N PRO A 28 16.19 -3.62 -17.45
CA PRO A 28 14.77 -3.24 -17.41
C PRO A 28 13.81 -4.31 -17.94
N GLU A 29 14.28 -5.17 -18.84
CA GLU A 29 13.50 -6.27 -19.46
C GLU A 29 13.79 -7.64 -18.82
N LEU A 30 14.32 -7.65 -17.58
CA LEU A 30 14.68 -8.88 -16.89
C LEU A 30 13.44 -9.75 -16.61
N THR A 31 13.51 -11.01 -17.06
CA THR A 31 12.47 -12.00 -16.75
C THR A 31 12.75 -12.69 -15.41
N ALA A 32 11.72 -13.34 -14.84
CA ALA A 32 11.85 -14.03 -13.56
C ALA A 32 12.90 -15.15 -13.61
N GLU A 33 12.98 -15.89 -14.74
CA GLU A 33 13.91 -17.02 -14.91
C GLU A 33 15.37 -16.56 -14.91
N ARG A 34 15.67 -15.42 -15.53
CA ARG A 34 17.03 -14.85 -15.58
C ARG A 34 17.42 -14.15 -14.29
N MET A 35 16.45 -13.80 -13.45
CA MET A 35 16.68 -13.07 -12.21
C MET A 35 17.47 -13.92 -11.20
N GLU A 36 17.25 -15.24 -11.14
CA GLU A 36 17.96 -16.15 -10.24
C GLU A 36 19.48 -16.13 -10.43
N ASP A 37 19.94 -15.96 -11.68
CA ASP A 37 21.37 -15.90 -11.96
C ASP A 37 22.00 -14.57 -11.56
N LEU A 38 21.26 -13.48 -11.72
CA LEU A 38 21.75 -12.11 -11.52
C LEU A 38 21.67 -11.63 -10.06
N VAL A 39 20.78 -12.25 -9.25
CA VAL A 39 20.52 -11.78 -7.88
C VAL A 39 21.56 -12.25 -6.85
N ARG A 40 22.43 -13.20 -7.17
CA ARG A 40 23.28 -13.95 -6.23
C ARG A 40 24.19 -13.08 -5.36
N ASP A 41 24.77 -12.01 -5.93
CA ASP A 41 25.70 -11.09 -5.28
C ASP A 41 25.13 -9.67 -5.12
N VAL A 42 23.81 -9.53 -5.31
CA VAL A 42 23.06 -8.28 -5.22
C VAL A 42 22.59 -8.05 -3.80
N ALA A 43 22.76 -6.86 -3.30
CA ALA A 43 22.29 -6.48 -1.97
C ALA A 43 20.88 -5.83 -2.01
N VAL A 44 20.57 -5.11 -3.08
CA VAL A 44 19.27 -4.44 -3.27
C VAL A 44 18.69 -4.82 -4.62
N LEU A 45 17.47 -5.36 -4.63
CA LEU A 45 16.71 -5.69 -5.84
C LEU A 45 15.56 -4.70 -6.02
N VAL A 46 15.50 -4.04 -7.16
CA VAL A 46 14.39 -3.15 -7.55
C VAL A 46 13.56 -3.83 -8.63
N VAL A 47 12.26 -4.00 -8.35
CA VAL A 47 11.29 -4.59 -9.31
C VAL A 47 10.05 -3.71 -9.43
N ARG A 48 9.33 -3.82 -10.54
CA ARG A 48 8.00 -3.21 -10.67
C ARG A 48 6.91 -4.26 -10.89
N ARG A 49 7.03 -5.08 -11.94
CA ARG A 49 6.04 -6.10 -12.31
C ARG A 49 6.61 -7.49 -12.41
N THR A 50 7.93 -7.59 -12.54
CA THR A 50 8.62 -8.88 -12.62
C THR A 50 8.41 -9.64 -11.33
N ARG A 51 8.06 -10.91 -11.43
CA ARG A 51 7.82 -11.78 -10.29
C ARG A 51 9.14 -12.08 -9.58
N VAL A 52 9.15 -11.92 -8.27
CA VAL A 52 10.23 -12.38 -7.38
C VAL A 52 9.72 -13.64 -6.68
N SER A 53 10.12 -14.79 -7.23
CA SER A 53 9.70 -16.10 -6.73
C SER A 53 10.53 -16.54 -5.52
N PRO A 54 10.09 -17.59 -4.79
CA PRO A 54 10.89 -18.20 -3.73
C PRO A 54 12.30 -18.62 -4.18
N GLU A 55 12.45 -19.09 -5.42
CA GLU A 55 13.72 -19.50 -5.99
C GLU A 55 14.68 -18.32 -6.17
N VAL A 56 14.17 -17.18 -6.63
CA VAL A 56 14.94 -15.93 -6.74
C VAL A 56 15.43 -15.49 -5.36
N ILE A 57 14.56 -15.53 -4.35
CA ILE A 57 14.92 -15.18 -2.97
C ILE A 57 15.99 -16.14 -2.43
N ALA A 58 15.81 -17.44 -2.64
CA ALA A 58 16.77 -18.46 -2.21
C ALA A 58 18.14 -18.32 -2.90
N ALA A 59 18.17 -17.85 -4.15
CA ALA A 59 19.41 -17.59 -4.91
C ALA A 59 20.15 -16.34 -4.41
N GLY A 60 19.43 -15.34 -3.90
CA GLY A 60 19.95 -14.02 -3.48
C GLY A 60 20.69 -14.05 -2.14
N LYS A 61 21.84 -14.73 -2.08
CA LYS A 61 22.60 -14.91 -0.81
C LYS A 61 23.10 -13.62 -0.15
N ALA A 62 23.27 -12.56 -0.92
CA ALA A 62 23.66 -11.24 -0.44
C ALA A 62 22.47 -10.27 -0.33
N LEU A 63 21.26 -10.71 -0.70
CA LEU A 63 20.09 -9.86 -0.78
C LEU A 63 19.63 -9.44 0.63
N GLN A 64 19.45 -8.16 0.82
CA GLN A 64 19.05 -7.54 2.08
C GLN A 64 17.74 -6.76 1.94
N LEU A 65 17.50 -6.17 0.76
CA LEU A 65 16.34 -5.32 0.51
C LEU A 65 15.77 -5.59 -0.88
N ILE A 66 14.46 -5.79 -0.95
CA ILE A 66 13.69 -5.77 -2.20
C ILE A 66 12.82 -4.52 -2.18
N VAL A 67 12.92 -3.66 -3.20
CA VAL A 67 12.08 -2.48 -3.36
C VAL A 67 11.14 -2.68 -4.54
N ARG A 68 9.86 -2.65 -4.28
CA ARG A 68 8.84 -2.65 -5.32
C ARG A 68 8.51 -1.21 -5.73
N ALA A 69 8.84 -0.85 -6.98
CA ALA A 69 8.52 0.46 -7.56
C ALA A 69 7.00 0.57 -7.83
N GLY A 70 6.24 0.89 -6.80
CA GLY A 70 4.78 1.07 -6.76
C GLY A 70 4.16 0.50 -5.48
N THR A 71 2.83 0.55 -5.36
CA THR A 71 2.10 0.29 -4.11
C THR A 71 1.89 -1.20 -3.82
N ASP A 72 1.46 -1.98 -4.81
CA ASP A 72 1.15 -3.41 -4.67
C ASP A 72 2.40 -4.30 -4.62
N ILE A 73 2.39 -5.34 -3.78
CA ILE A 73 3.51 -6.28 -3.59
C ILE A 73 3.21 -7.73 -3.97
N ALA A 74 2.06 -8.00 -4.60
CA ALA A 74 1.60 -9.36 -4.92
C ALA A 74 2.54 -10.14 -5.86
N ASN A 75 3.50 -9.47 -6.50
CA ASN A 75 4.51 -10.12 -7.33
C ASN A 75 5.76 -10.59 -6.56
N ILE A 76 5.79 -10.43 -5.23
CA ILE A 76 6.94 -10.79 -4.38
C ILE A 76 6.53 -11.91 -3.42
N ALA A 77 7.33 -12.97 -3.32
CA ALA A 77 7.16 -14.04 -2.35
C ALA A 77 7.55 -13.53 -0.95
N LEU A 78 6.57 -12.91 -0.25
CA LEU A 78 6.79 -12.14 0.97
C LEU A 78 7.19 -13.02 2.16
N GLU A 79 6.55 -14.20 2.30
CA GLU A 79 6.83 -15.14 3.39
C GLU A 79 8.28 -15.65 3.34
N GLU A 80 8.76 -15.98 2.14
CA GLU A 80 10.12 -16.45 1.93
C GLU A 80 11.15 -15.34 2.16
N ALA A 81 10.84 -14.10 1.77
CA ALA A 81 11.70 -12.96 2.06
C ALA A 81 11.82 -12.74 3.58
N SER A 82 10.69 -12.80 4.29
CA SER A 82 10.63 -12.68 5.75
C SER A 82 11.41 -13.81 6.45
N ALA A 83 11.25 -15.05 6.01
CA ALA A 83 11.96 -16.20 6.57
C ALA A 83 13.49 -16.12 6.39
N GLN A 84 13.97 -15.38 5.37
CA GLN A 84 15.40 -15.15 5.15
C GLN A 84 15.91 -13.82 5.71
N GLY A 85 15.07 -13.05 6.39
CA GLY A 85 15.44 -11.75 6.97
C GLY A 85 15.71 -10.67 5.90
N ILE A 86 15.07 -10.80 4.73
CA ILE A 86 15.19 -9.84 3.63
C ILE A 86 14.03 -8.83 3.77
N PHE A 87 14.36 -7.56 3.87
CA PHE A 87 13.37 -6.50 3.90
C PHE A 87 12.65 -6.38 2.55
N VAL A 88 11.35 -6.18 2.60
CA VAL A 88 10.54 -5.82 1.43
C VAL A 88 9.90 -4.47 1.67
N ALA A 89 10.18 -3.52 0.78
CA ALA A 89 9.62 -2.18 0.82
C ALA A 89 8.88 -1.87 -0.48
N ASN A 90 7.88 -1.00 -0.39
CA ASN A 90 7.13 -0.49 -1.54
C ASN A 90 7.18 1.04 -1.61
N CYS A 91 6.49 1.61 -2.61
CA CYS A 91 6.30 3.05 -2.78
C CYS A 91 4.80 3.35 -2.61
N PRO A 92 4.30 3.46 -1.36
CA PRO A 92 2.88 3.64 -1.12
C PRO A 92 2.40 5.03 -1.53
N HIS A 93 1.15 5.12 -1.96
CA HIS A 93 0.40 6.36 -2.20
C HIS A 93 0.93 7.25 -3.34
N THR A 94 1.93 6.83 -4.09
CA THR A 94 2.51 7.60 -5.20
C THR A 94 1.56 7.74 -6.39
N ASP A 95 0.50 6.95 -6.42
CA ASP A 95 -0.57 6.92 -7.43
C ASP A 95 -1.88 7.59 -6.98
N ALA A 96 -1.95 8.07 -5.73
CA ALA A 96 -3.19 8.59 -5.14
C ALA A 96 -3.81 9.74 -5.94
N ILE A 97 -3.00 10.68 -6.41
CA ILE A 97 -3.45 11.81 -7.22
C ILE A 97 -4.01 11.32 -8.57
N ALA A 98 -3.28 10.44 -9.25
CA ALA A 98 -3.68 9.91 -10.56
C ALA A 98 -5.00 9.12 -10.49
N ILE A 99 -5.18 8.30 -9.44
CA ILE A 99 -6.40 7.54 -9.19
C ILE A 99 -7.58 8.49 -8.96
N ALA A 100 -7.39 9.52 -8.13
CA ALA A 100 -8.43 10.52 -7.87
C ALA A 100 -8.82 11.28 -9.15
N GLU A 101 -7.86 11.62 -10.00
CA GLU A 101 -8.11 12.29 -11.27
C GLU A 101 -8.88 11.40 -12.25
N LEU A 102 -8.50 10.13 -12.38
CA LEU A 102 -9.26 9.17 -13.19
C LEU A 102 -10.69 9.00 -12.66
N THR A 103 -10.87 8.91 -11.33
CA THR A 103 -12.19 8.82 -10.71
C THR A 103 -13.09 9.98 -11.14
N PHE A 104 -12.59 11.22 -11.09
CA PHE A 104 -13.32 12.40 -11.54
C PHE A 104 -13.54 12.40 -13.07
N GLY A 105 -12.54 11.98 -13.84
CA GLY A 105 -12.69 11.78 -15.28
C GLY A 105 -13.84 10.84 -15.63
N LEU A 106 -13.96 9.71 -14.91
CA LEU A 106 -15.03 8.74 -15.07
C LEU A 106 -16.39 9.28 -14.61
N LEU A 107 -16.46 9.99 -13.46
CA LEU A 107 -17.69 10.64 -12.99
C LEU A 107 -18.23 11.66 -14.01
N LEU A 108 -17.35 12.51 -14.56
CA LEU A 108 -17.73 13.49 -15.59
C LEU A 108 -18.14 12.81 -16.88
N ALA A 109 -17.44 11.75 -17.30
CA ALA A 109 -17.78 10.99 -18.51
C ALA A 109 -19.16 10.32 -18.38
N LEU A 110 -19.48 9.75 -17.21
CA LEU A 110 -20.80 9.17 -16.93
C LEU A 110 -21.91 10.24 -16.92
N ASP A 111 -21.66 11.38 -16.27
CA ASP A 111 -22.68 12.42 -16.15
C ASP A 111 -23.02 13.02 -17.52
N ARG A 112 -22.00 13.31 -18.31
CA ARG A 112 -22.14 14.08 -19.57
C ARG A 112 -22.30 13.21 -20.82
N GLY A 113 -22.18 11.87 -20.72
CA GLY A 113 -22.22 10.98 -21.89
C GLY A 113 -21.10 11.28 -22.91
N VAL A 114 -19.91 11.61 -22.40
CA VAL A 114 -18.78 12.11 -23.23
C VAL A 114 -18.38 11.08 -24.28
N LEU A 115 -18.32 9.79 -23.91
CA LEU A 115 -17.86 8.73 -24.81
C LEU A 115 -18.87 8.45 -25.92
N GLU A 116 -20.16 8.44 -25.61
CA GLU A 116 -21.24 8.24 -26.56
C GLU A 116 -21.28 9.39 -27.56
N SER A 117 -21.23 10.62 -27.07
CA SER A 117 -21.24 11.82 -27.92
C SER A 117 -20.01 11.87 -28.83
N ALA A 118 -18.83 11.59 -28.30
CA ALA A 118 -17.60 11.54 -29.10
C ALA A 118 -17.64 10.43 -30.16
N ALA A 119 -18.18 9.25 -29.82
CA ALA A 119 -18.34 8.15 -30.75
C ALA A 119 -19.36 8.44 -31.86
N ALA A 120 -20.47 9.11 -31.54
CA ALA A 120 -21.47 9.54 -32.51
C ALA A 120 -20.87 10.56 -33.51
N LEU A 121 -20.18 11.57 -32.99
CA LEU A 121 -19.55 12.61 -33.82
C LEU A 121 -18.47 12.03 -34.77
N LYS A 122 -17.68 11.07 -34.30
CA LYS A 122 -16.70 10.36 -35.18
C LYS A 122 -17.37 9.60 -36.32
N LYS A 123 -18.66 9.21 -36.17
CA LYS A 123 -19.47 8.58 -37.22
C LYS A 123 -20.23 9.60 -38.08
N GLY A 124 -20.02 10.90 -37.85
CA GLY A 124 -20.72 11.99 -38.57
C GLY A 124 -22.15 12.19 -38.08
N VAL A 125 -22.53 11.66 -36.94
CA VAL A 125 -23.88 11.79 -36.36
C VAL A 125 -23.88 12.96 -35.37
N LEU A 126 -24.72 13.95 -35.64
CA LEU A 126 -25.02 15.04 -34.70
C LEU A 126 -26.21 14.61 -33.84
N GLN A 127 -25.96 14.27 -32.59
CA GLN A 127 -26.97 13.88 -31.65
C GLN A 127 -27.01 14.91 -30.51
N GLU A 128 -28.12 15.62 -30.40
CA GLU A 128 -28.35 16.50 -29.26
C GLU A 128 -28.79 15.64 -28.06
N PRO A 129 -28.12 15.76 -26.90
CA PRO A 129 -28.57 15.09 -25.68
C PRO A 129 -29.88 15.70 -25.21
N GLU A 130 -30.73 14.88 -24.62
CA GLU A 130 -31.99 15.35 -24.01
C GLU A 130 -31.70 16.23 -22.80
N VAL A 131 -32.50 17.28 -22.61
CA VAL A 131 -32.42 18.16 -21.45
C VAL A 131 -32.73 17.36 -20.19
N GLY A 132 -31.80 17.34 -19.22
CA GLY A 132 -31.93 16.59 -17.96
C GLY A 132 -31.32 15.18 -18.02
N GLU A 133 -30.75 14.74 -19.13
CA GLU A 133 -29.98 13.50 -19.19
C GLU A 133 -28.70 13.60 -18.35
N ALA A 134 -28.00 14.74 -18.41
CA ALA A 134 -26.91 15.10 -17.52
C ALA A 134 -27.44 15.88 -16.30
N ARG A 135 -27.06 15.46 -15.10
CA ARG A 135 -27.54 16.10 -13.86
C ARG A 135 -26.60 17.19 -13.34
N GLY A 136 -25.34 17.18 -13.78
CA GLY A 136 -24.26 17.97 -13.21
C GLY A 136 -23.76 17.37 -11.88
N LEU A 137 -22.65 17.85 -11.36
CA LEU A 137 -22.03 17.34 -10.13
C LEU A 137 -22.23 18.27 -8.93
N ALA A 138 -22.22 19.60 -9.15
CA ALA A 138 -22.33 20.59 -8.07
C ALA A 138 -23.62 20.41 -7.24
N GLY A 139 -23.47 20.50 -5.91
CA GLY A 139 -24.55 20.34 -4.95
C GLY A 139 -25.03 18.90 -4.71
N ARG A 140 -24.53 17.95 -5.48
CA ARG A 140 -24.84 16.50 -5.28
C ARG A 140 -24.00 15.92 -4.16
N THR A 141 -24.31 14.71 -3.77
CA THR A 141 -23.66 13.98 -2.69
C THR A 141 -22.82 12.85 -3.24
N LEU A 142 -21.52 12.84 -2.93
CA LEU A 142 -20.57 11.75 -3.21
C LEU A 142 -20.32 10.95 -1.93
N GLY A 143 -20.65 9.67 -1.97
CA GLY A 143 -20.24 8.70 -0.96
C GLY A 143 -18.85 8.13 -1.28
N VAL A 144 -17.96 8.21 -0.33
CA VAL A 144 -16.58 7.71 -0.44
C VAL A 144 -16.42 6.50 0.47
N LEU A 145 -16.24 5.32 -0.10
CA LEU A 145 -15.94 4.08 0.62
C LEU A 145 -14.42 3.93 0.78
N GLY A 146 -13.97 3.99 2.02
CA GLY A 146 -12.56 4.14 2.37
C GLY A 146 -12.22 5.55 2.83
N PHE A 147 -11.08 5.73 3.51
CA PHE A 147 -10.59 7.06 3.90
C PHE A 147 -9.05 7.14 3.96
N GLY A 148 -8.39 6.45 3.05
CA GLY A 148 -6.94 6.50 2.84
C GLY A 148 -6.50 7.71 1.99
N PRO A 149 -5.24 7.76 1.58
CA PRO A 149 -4.68 8.86 0.78
C PRO A 149 -5.37 9.09 -0.57
N VAL A 150 -5.86 8.03 -1.23
CA VAL A 150 -6.60 8.15 -2.50
C VAL A 150 -7.93 8.85 -2.25
N GLU A 151 -8.67 8.43 -1.25
CA GLU A 151 -9.98 9.01 -0.90
C GLU A 151 -9.83 10.46 -0.45
N GLN A 152 -8.77 10.81 0.27
CA GLN A 152 -8.49 12.21 0.65
C GLN A 152 -8.24 13.08 -0.59
N GLU A 153 -7.54 12.58 -1.60
CA GLU A 153 -7.38 13.30 -2.87
C GLU A 153 -8.69 13.38 -3.68
N ILE A 154 -9.58 12.38 -3.56
CA ILE A 154 -10.94 12.43 -4.11
C ILE A 154 -11.76 13.50 -3.39
N VAL A 155 -11.75 13.53 -2.05
CA VAL A 155 -12.46 14.52 -1.22
C VAL A 155 -12.03 15.94 -1.58
N LYS A 156 -10.73 16.18 -1.69
CA LYS A 156 -10.18 17.50 -2.08
C LYS A 156 -10.75 18.00 -3.41
N ARG A 157 -10.84 17.11 -4.40
CA ARG A 157 -11.41 17.42 -5.71
C ARG A 157 -12.92 17.57 -5.67
N ALA A 158 -13.61 16.76 -4.87
CA ALA A 158 -15.04 16.87 -4.66
C ALA A 158 -15.45 18.23 -4.14
N HIS A 159 -14.73 18.77 -3.15
CA HIS A 159 -14.97 20.10 -2.63
C HIS A 159 -14.76 21.19 -3.69
N ALA A 160 -13.75 21.06 -4.58
CA ALA A 160 -13.52 22.00 -5.67
C ALA A 160 -14.63 21.99 -6.75
N PHE A 161 -15.44 20.92 -6.78
CA PHE A 161 -16.63 20.80 -7.63
C PHE A 161 -17.94 21.13 -6.90
N ASP A 162 -17.87 21.70 -5.70
CA ASP A 162 -19.03 22.00 -4.85
C ASP A 162 -19.89 20.76 -4.55
N ILE A 163 -19.27 19.58 -4.42
CA ILE A 163 -19.92 18.30 -4.10
C ILE A 163 -19.94 18.11 -2.59
N ASN A 164 -21.08 17.69 -2.04
CA ASN A 164 -21.19 17.27 -0.65
C ASN A 164 -20.57 15.87 -0.48
N VAL A 165 -19.72 15.66 0.52
CA VAL A 165 -19.03 14.39 0.71
C VAL A 165 -19.51 13.68 1.96
N LEU A 166 -19.88 12.40 1.79
CA LEU A 166 -20.04 11.42 2.85
C LEU A 166 -18.87 10.46 2.81
N ALA A 167 -18.38 10.03 3.97
CA ALA A 167 -17.32 9.03 4.02
C ALA A 167 -17.61 7.95 5.05
N TRP A 168 -17.21 6.74 4.72
CA TRP A 168 -17.16 5.60 5.61
C TRP A 168 -15.84 4.84 5.45
N SER A 169 -15.25 4.47 6.58
CA SER A 169 -14.12 3.55 6.66
C SER A 169 -14.09 2.92 8.05
N PRO A 170 -13.60 1.69 8.23
CA PRO A 170 -13.44 1.08 9.55
C PRO A 170 -12.60 1.94 10.53
N ALA A 171 -11.63 2.68 10.00
CA ALA A 171 -10.72 3.53 10.78
C ALA A 171 -11.16 5.00 10.87
N LEU A 172 -12.23 5.41 10.16
CA LEU A 172 -12.70 6.80 10.18
C LEU A 172 -13.46 7.08 11.46
N THR A 173 -13.05 8.14 12.19
CA THR A 173 -13.79 8.64 13.36
C THR A 173 -14.57 9.90 12.99
N PRO A 174 -15.63 10.24 13.78
CA PRO A 174 -16.37 11.49 13.57
C PRO A 174 -15.47 12.74 13.62
N GLU A 175 -14.46 12.75 14.48
CA GLU A 175 -13.51 13.84 14.63
C GLU A 175 -12.63 14.01 13.38
N LEU A 176 -12.11 12.90 12.84
CA LEU A 176 -11.32 12.91 11.62
C LEU A 176 -12.15 13.32 10.41
N ALA A 177 -13.40 12.85 10.32
CA ALA A 177 -14.32 13.25 9.27
C ALA A 177 -14.61 14.76 9.32
N ALA A 178 -14.88 15.31 10.51
CA ALA A 178 -15.10 16.74 10.69
C ALA A 178 -13.87 17.57 10.33
N ALA A 179 -12.67 17.12 10.72
CA ALA A 179 -11.41 17.78 10.36
C ALA A 179 -11.15 17.79 8.84
N SER A 180 -11.68 16.79 8.13
CA SER A 180 -11.56 16.65 6.67
C SER A 180 -12.74 17.28 5.91
N HIS A 181 -13.65 17.97 6.61
CA HIS A 181 -14.86 18.57 6.04
C HIS A 181 -15.76 17.57 5.29
N VAL A 182 -15.83 16.33 5.77
CA VAL A 182 -16.73 15.30 5.26
C VAL A 182 -17.74 14.90 6.32
N ARG A 183 -18.92 14.47 5.91
CA ARG A 183 -19.90 13.90 6.83
C ARG A 183 -19.59 12.44 7.11
N PHE A 184 -19.44 12.11 8.38
CA PHE A 184 -19.24 10.74 8.85
C PHE A 184 -20.49 9.87 8.61
N CYS A 185 -20.32 8.67 8.07
CA CYS A 185 -21.32 7.62 8.04
C CYS A 185 -20.89 6.47 8.96
N ALA A 186 -21.79 5.98 9.79
CA ALA A 186 -21.52 4.86 10.68
C ALA A 186 -21.53 3.51 9.94
N TRP A 187 -22.25 3.42 8.83
CA TRP A 187 -22.44 2.18 8.08
C TRP A 187 -22.39 2.40 6.56
N PRO A 188 -21.82 1.45 5.79
CA PRO A 188 -21.79 1.54 4.32
C PRO A 188 -23.18 1.73 3.68
N ARG A 189 -24.22 1.10 4.24
CA ARG A 189 -25.60 1.20 3.74
C ARG A 189 -26.21 2.61 3.90
N GLU A 190 -25.85 3.31 4.97
CA GLU A 190 -26.23 4.71 5.16
C GLU A 190 -25.64 5.58 4.05
N LEU A 191 -24.33 5.39 3.79
CA LEU A 191 -23.63 6.05 2.70
C LEU A 191 -24.32 5.77 1.34
N ALA A 192 -24.63 4.51 1.04
CA ALA A 192 -25.31 4.13 -0.21
C ALA A 192 -26.63 4.86 -0.39
N ARG A 193 -27.49 4.88 0.66
CA ARG A 193 -28.83 5.49 0.64
C ARG A 193 -28.81 6.99 0.44
N GLU A 194 -27.80 7.67 0.97
CA GLU A 194 -27.74 9.11 0.98
C GLU A 194 -26.91 9.71 -0.18
N SER A 195 -26.22 8.88 -0.93
CA SER A 195 -25.35 9.31 -2.02
C SER A 195 -26.07 9.31 -3.39
N ASP A 196 -25.77 10.34 -4.18
CA ASP A 196 -26.11 10.39 -5.60
C ASP A 196 -25.03 9.72 -6.46
N MET A 197 -23.83 9.68 -5.96
CA MET A 197 -22.65 9.08 -6.57
C MET A 197 -21.87 8.35 -5.48
N VAL A 198 -21.28 7.20 -5.81
CA VAL A 198 -20.42 6.43 -4.91
C VAL A 198 -19.09 6.18 -5.62
N THR A 199 -18.00 6.36 -4.89
CA THR A 199 -16.67 5.94 -5.32
C THR A 199 -16.11 4.90 -4.36
N VAL A 200 -15.46 3.90 -4.96
CA VAL A 200 -14.82 2.80 -4.25
C VAL A 200 -13.39 2.69 -4.75
N TYR A 201 -12.46 2.84 -3.84
CA TYR A 201 -11.07 2.45 -4.06
C TYR A 201 -10.68 1.44 -2.99
N THR A 202 -10.11 0.33 -3.40
CA THR A 202 -9.60 -0.68 -2.48
C THR A 202 -8.25 -1.14 -2.99
N PRO A 203 -7.18 -0.94 -2.22
CA PRO A 203 -5.88 -1.49 -2.54
C PRO A 203 -5.94 -3.03 -2.51
N GLN A 204 -5.08 -3.68 -3.29
CA GLN A 204 -5.09 -5.14 -3.44
C GLN A 204 -4.90 -5.89 -2.12
N GLN A 205 -4.23 -5.30 -1.15
CA GLN A 205 -3.91 -5.89 0.15
C GLN A 205 -5.09 -5.91 1.13
N GLU A 206 -6.12 -5.10 0.90
CA GLU A 206 -7.30 -4.96 1.78
C GLU A 206 -8.56 -5.60 1.18
N ALA A 207 -8.42 -6.37 0.11
CA ALA A 207 -9.54 -6.88 -0.68
C ALA A 207 -10.11 -8.22 -0.17
N ASP A 208 -9.96 -8.54 1.12
CA ASP A 208 -10.48 -9.78 1.70
C ASP A 208 -11.99 -9.75 1.93
N GLU A 209 -12.63 -8.58 1.85
CA GLU A 209 -14.08 -8.43 2.02
C GLU A 209 -14.74 -7.72 0.83
N VAL A 210 -15.92 -8.21 0.45
CA VAL A 210 -16.76 -7.54 -0.53
C VAL A 210 -17.45 -6.35 0.15
N LEU A 211 -17.02 -5.14 -0.17
CA LEU A 211 -17.58 -3.89 0.37
C LEU A 211 -18.87 -3.48 -0.33
N VAL A 212 -18.96 -3.74 -1.62
CA VAL A 212 -20.12 -3.43 -2.47
C VAL A 212 -20.82 -4.72 -2.83
N ASP A 213 -21.64 -5.19 -1.91
CA ASP A 213 -22.49 -6.37 -2.05
C ASP A 213 -23.89 -6.01 -2.59
N ALA A 214 -24.74 -7.03 -2.76
CA ALA A 214 -26.13 -6.85 -3.22
C ALA A 214 -26.94 -5.94 -2.30
N GLU A 215 -26.74 -6.02 -0.98
CA GLU A 215 -27.45 -5.21 -0.01
C GLU A 215 -27.01 -3.74 -0.09
N PHE A 216 -25.74 -3.45 -0.22
CA PHE A 216 -25.23 -2.10 -0.48
C PHE A 216 -25.86 -1.51 -1.75
N LEU A 217 -25.83 -2.27 -2.85
CA LEU A 217 -26.34 -1.83 -4.15
C LEU A 217 -27.85 -1.58 -4.14
N GLN A 218 -28.63 -2.40 -3.43
CA GLN A 218 -30.07 -2.20 -3.26
C GLN A 218 -30.41 -0.95 -2.46
N ASN A 219 -29.53 -0.48 -1.60
CA ASN A 219 -29.71 0.77 -0.87
C ASN A 219 -29.33 2.03 -1.68
N MET A 220 -28.65 1.90 -2.82
CA MET A 220 -28.31 3.05 -3.67
C MET A 220 -29.58 3.68 -4.27
N ARG A 221 -29.55 4.97 -4.55
CA ARG A 221 -30.63 5.69 -5.23
C ARG A 221 -30.77 5.24 -6.67
N ASP A 222 -32.01 5.27 -7.21
CA ASP A 222 -32.25 4.99 -8.63
C ASP A 222 -31.50 6.00 -9.50
N GLY A 223 -30.79 5.50 -10.51
CA GLY A 223 -29.95 6.30 -11.38
C GLY A 223 -28.71 6.90 -10.71
N ALA A 224 -28.33 6.42 -9.53
CA ALA A 224 -27.06 6.81 -8.89
C ALA A 224 -25.85 6.35 -9.71
N TYR A 225 -24.73 6.98 -9.49
CA TYR A 225 -23.48 6.60 -10.14
C TYR A 225 -22.63 5.77 -9.19
N ILE A 226 -21.92 4.79 -9.74
CA ILE A 226 -20.87 4.07 -9.03
C ILE A 226 -19.59 4.06 -9.88
N VAL A 227 -18.49 4.51 -9.29
CA VAL A 227 -17.17 4.47 -9.90
C VAL A 227 -16.27 3.64 -9.00
N TYR A 228 -15.77 2.52 -9.50
CA TYR A 228 -14.76 1.79 -8.76
C TYR A 228 -13.43 1.71 -9.51
N VAL A 229 -12.36 2.01 -8.79
CA VAL A 229 -10.98 1.96 -9.24
C VAL A 229 -10.21 1.17 -8.21
N GLY A 230 -9.60 0.05 -8.60
CA GLY A 230 -8.85 -0.77 -7.65
C GLY A 230 -9.05 -2.27 -7.81
N HIS A 231 -9.02 -3.00 -6.69
CA HIS A 231 -9.12 -4.45 -6.73
C HIS A 231 -10.58 -4.90 -6.94
N PRO A 232 -10.84 -5.79 -7.92
CA PRO A 232 -12.20 -6.20 -8.27
C PRO A 232 -12.91 -7.01 -7.17
N ALA A 233 -12.18 -7.62 -6.22
CA ALA A 233 -12.78 -8.39 -5.13
C ALA A 233 -13.63 -7.54 -4.16
N ALA A 234 -13.43 -6.22 -4.13
CA ALA A 234 -14.23 -5.32 -3.30
C ALA A 234 -15.68 -5.13 -3.77
N VAL A 235 -16.00 -5.56 -5.00
CA VAL A 235 -17.32 -5.37 -5.63
C VAL A 235 -17.86 -6.71 -6.11
N ASP A 236 -19.07 -7.06 -5.69
CA ASP A 236 -19.82 -8.16 -6.30
C ASP A 236 -20.27 -7.75 -7.71
N GLU A 237 -19.48 -8.12 -8.72
CA GLU A 237 -19.75 -7.79 -10.11
C GLU A 237 -21.07 -8.39 -10.62
N ALA A 238 -21.47 -9.55 -10.09
CA ALA A 238 -22.70 -10.19 -10.50
C ALA A 238 -23.91 -9.42 -10.00
N ALA A 239 -23.92 -9.08 -8.72
CA ALA A 239 -24.95 -8.24 -8.11
C ALA A 239 -24.98 -6.84 -8.75
N LEU A 240 -23.80 -6.23 -8.98
CA LEU A 240 -23.73 -4.92 -9.63
C LEU A 240 -24.34 -4.96 -11.03
N ALA A 241 -24.05 -5.98 -11.85
CA ALA A 241 -24.59 -6.09 -13.19
C ALA A 241 -26.14 -6.28 -13.22
N GLU A 242 -26.71 -6.97 -12.24
CA GLU A 242 -28.15 -7.20 -12.09
C GLU A 242 -28.86 -5.94 -11.59
N ILE A 243 -28.44 -5.43 -10.43
CA ILE A 243 -29.07 -4.28 -9.76
C ILE A 243 -28.91 -2.99 -10.57
N ALA A 244 -27.78 -2.82 -11.25
CA ALA A 244 -27.57 -1.65 -12.11
C ALA A 244 -28.60 -1.58 -13.27
N ARG A 245 -29.06 -2.72 -13.81
CA ARG A 245 -30.14 -2.73 -14.81
C ARG A 245 -31.50 -2.37 -14.20
N GLU A 246 -31.82 -2.96 -13.05
CA GLU A 246 -33.10 -2.74 -12.37
C GLU A 246 -33.23 -1.29 -11.89
N ARG A 247 -32.21 -0.74 -11.33
CA ARG A 247 -32.19 0.59 -10.70
C ARG A 247 -31.57 1.68 -11.58
N HIS A 248 -31.25 1.37 -12.81
CA HIS A 248 -30.67 2.31 -13.78
C HIS A 248 -29.38 2.96 -13.29
N LEU A 249 -28.55 2.23 -12.50
CA LEU A 249 -27.28 2.76 -12.02
C LEU A 249 -26.33 3.01 -13.19
N ARG A 250 -25.56 4.08 -13.10
CA ARG A 250 -24.49 4.39 -14.06
C ARG A 250 -23.17 3.90 -13.51
N VAL A 251 -22.49 3.03 -14.24
CA VAL A 251 -21.32 2.31 -13.76
C VAL A 251 -20.07 2.71 -14.54
N ALA A 252 -18.99 3.08 -13.83
CA ALA A 252 -17.66 3.17 -14.40
C ALA A 252 -16.65 2.42 -13.56
N TYR A 253 -15.63 1.86 -14.21
CA TYR A 253 -14.61 1.08 -13.51
C TYR A 253 -13.27 1.10 -14.25
N ASP A 254 -12.17 1.00 -13.48
CA ASP A 254 -10.83 0.74 -14.02
C ASP A 254 -10.30 -0.58 -13.48
N ILE A 255 -10.02 -1.53 -14.38
CA ILE A 255 -9.60 -2.89 -14.02
C ILE A 255 -8.08 -2.93 -13.89
N SER A 256 -7.60 -3.28 -12.70
CA SER A 256 -6.17 -3.42 -12.43
C SER A 256 -5.67 -4.87 -12.47
N ALA A 257 -6.51 -5.86 -12.19
CA ALA A 257 -6.11 -7.24 -11.98
C ALA A 257 -5.96 -8.06 -13.27
N PRO A 258 -4.84 -8.79 -13.44
CA PRO A 258 -4.58 -9.58 -14.66
C PRO A 258 -5.46 -10.85 -14.77
N HIS A 259 -5.96 -11.39 -13.65
CA HIS A 259 -6.73 -12.63 -13.65
C HIS A 259 -8.15 -12.50 -14.21
N LEU A 260 -8.69 -11.29 -14.37
CA LEU A 260 -9.93 -11.06 -15.09
C LEU A 260 -9.75 -11.03 -16.63
N ALA A 261 -8.51 -10.99 -17.10
CA ALA A 261 -8.16 -10.85 -18.52
C ALA A 261 -7.85 -12.18 -19.24
N THR A 262 -7.88 -13.31 -18.56
CA THR A 262 -7.45 -14.59 -19.14
C THR A 262 -8.59 -15.41 -19.74
N SER A 263 -9.09 -14.98 -20.87
CA SER A 263 -9.36 -15.94 -21.94
C SER A 263 -8.13 -15.98 -22.86
N ASN A 264 -7.75 -17.15 -23.36
CA ASN A 264 -6.55 -17.45 -24.18
C ASN A 264 -6.36 -16.60 -25.46
N ALA A 265 -6.91 -15.42 -25.57
CA ALA A 265 -6.86 -14.55 -26.74
C ALA A 265 -6.84 -13.04 -26.42
N GLY A 266 -6.51 -12.61 -25.21
CA GLY A 266 -6.51 -11.19 -24.85
C GLY A 266 -7.90 -10.54 -24.84
N ARG A 267 -8.97 -11.32 -24.75
CA ARG A 267 -10.34 -10.84 -24.69
C ARG A 267 -10.82 -10.78 -23.26
N PHE A 268 -11.15 -9.60 -22.79
CA PHE A 268 -11.79 -9.39 -21.51
C PHE A 268 -13.28 -9.78 -21.58
N LYS A 269 -13.77 -10.46 -20.55
CA LYS A 269 -15.19 -10.76 -20.36
C LYS A 269 -15.61 -10.31 -18.96
N SER A 270 -16.58 -9.40 -18.90
CA SER A 270 -17.22 -8.95 -17.68
C SER A 270 -18.73 -8.86 -17.92
N ARG A 271 -19.52 -9.10 -16.88
CA ARG A 271 -20.98 -8.91 -16.92
C ARG A 271 -21.33 -7.42 -17.09
N LEU A 272 -20.46 -6.53 -16.66
CA LEU A 272 -20.63 -5.08 -16.78
C LEU A 272 -20.57 -4.58 -18.23
N GLN A 273 -19.91 -5.33 -19.14
CA GLN A 273 -19.88 -4.98 -20.57
C GLN A 273 -21.26 -4.95 -21.23
N ALA A 274 -22.23 -5.68 -20.66
CA ALA A 274 -23.60 -5.73 -21.15
C ALA A 274 -24.49 -4.61 -20.57
N LEU A 275 -23.95 -3.76 -19.68
CA LEU A 275 -24.71 -2.63 -19.13
C LEU A 275 -24.72 -1.48 -20.14
N PRO A 276 -25.88 -0.86 -20.39
CA PRO A 276 -25.97 0.36 -21.18
C PRO A 276 -25.13 1.47 -20.53
N LYS A 277 -24.35 2.16 -21.34
CA LYS A 277 -23.53 3.31 -20.90
C LYS A 277 -22.52 3.01 -19.79
N ALA A 278 -22.15 1.73 -19.55
CA ALA A 278 -21.05 1.42 -18.65
C ALA A 278 -19.70 1.84 -19.28
N ILE A 279 -18.85 2.43 -18.48
CA ILE A 279 -17.50 2.85 -18.88
C ILE A 279 -16.49 1.94 -18.22
N GLY A 280 -15.77 1.13 -19.02
CA GLY A 280 -14.68 0.29 -18.52
C GLY A 280 -13.35 0.78 -19.08
N THR A 281 -12.34 0.91 -18.24
CA THR A 281 -10.96 1.18 -18.60
C THR A 281 -10.04 0.07 -18.07
N TYR A 282 -8.82 0.01 -18.56
CA TYR A 282 -7.87 -1.02 -18.15
C TYR A 282 -6.54 -0.41 -17.76
N ARG A 283 -6.22 -0.47 -16.47
CA ARG A 283 -4.95 -0.02 -15.91
C ARG A 283 -4.56 1.40 -16.28
N LEU A 284 -5.52 2.33 -16.27
CA LEU A 284 -5.24 3.76 -16.48
C LEU A 284 -4.91 4.48 -15.17
N ALA A 285 -5.37 3.97 -14.04
CA ALA A 285 -5.40 4.67 -12.77
C ALA A 285 -4.02 5.18 -12.32
N ASP A 286 -2.96 4.37 -12.50
CA ASP A 286 -1.58 4.67 -12.06
C ASP A 286 -0.66 5.14 -13.21
N ARG A 287 -1.19 5.31 -14.43
CA ARG A 287 -0.37 5.53 -15.62
C ARG A 287 -0.25 7.00 -16.02
N THR A 288 0.20 7.82 -15.11
CA THR A 288 0.56 9.21 -15.38
C THR A 288 2.07 9.42 -15.19
N GLU A 289 2.63 10.41 -15.88
CA GLU A 289 4.02 10.83 -15.69
C GLU A 289 4.29 11.22 -14.23
N GLN A 290 3.39 12.00 -13.64
CA GLN A 290 3.47 12.41 -12.24
C GLN A 290 3.51 11.23 -11.24
N SER A 291 2.66 10.21 -11.43
CA SER A 291 2.70 9.01 -10.60
C SER A 291 4.00 8.24 -10.76
N TYR A 292 4.53 8.21 -11.98
CA TYR A 292 5.81 7.57 -12.27
C TYR A 292 6.98 8.31 -11.59
N GLU A 293 7.02 9.63 -11.67
CA GLU A 293 8.01 10.48 -11.00
C GLU A 293 7.93 10.33 -9.48
N ALA A 294 6.72 10.45 -8.90
CA ALA A 294 6.52 10.26 -7.47
C ALA A 294 6.98 8.87 -6.98
N THR A 295 6.72 7.82 -7.78
CA THR A 295 7.19 6.45 -7.46
C THR A 295 8.71 6.37 -7.49
N THR A 296 9.34 7.06 -8.43
CA THR A 296 10.79 7.06 -8.60
C THR A 296 11.49 7.80 -7.46
N ASP A 297 10.95 8.95 -7.05
CA ASP A 297 11.45 9.74 -5.93
C ASP A 297 11.32 8.96 -4.60
N GLU A 298 10.21 8.28 -4.40
CA GLU A 298 9.97 7.47 -3.21
C GLU A 298 10.91 6.25 -3.17
N LEU A 299 11.12 5.59 -4.31
CA LEU A 299 12.09 4.50 -4.45
C LEU A 299 13.51 4.97 -4.08
N LEU A 300 13.93 6.12 -4.56
CA LEU A 300 15.22 6.71 -4.21
C LEU A 300 15.31 7.00 -2.71
N ARG A 301 14.23 7.51 -2.11
CA ARG A 301 14.17 7.77 -0.67
C ARG A 301 14.35 6.48 0.14
N VAL A 302 13.63 5.41 -0.23
CA VAL A 302 13.74 4.09 0.43
C VAL A 302 15.19 3.57 0.37
N ILE A 303 15.78 3.56 -0.81
CA ILE A 303 17.14 3.05 -1.00
C ILE A 303 18.18 3.93 -0.27
N ARG A 304 18.03 5.25 -0.31
CA ARG A 304 18.93 6.19 0.39
C ARG A 304 18.87 5.98 1.90
N GLU A 305 17.70 5.88 2.51
CA GLU A 305 17.53 5.63 3.94
C GLU A 305 18.18 4.29 4.35
N PHE A 306 18.01 3.26 3.54
CA PHE A 306 18.65 1.97 3.77
C PHE A 306 20.19 2.06 3.71
N LEU A 307 20.72 2.67 2.66
CA LEU A 307 22.17 2.73 2.43
C LEU A 307 22.90 3.62 3.44
N ILE A 308 22.33 4.74 3.84
CA ILE A 308 22.97 5.76 4.67
C ILE A 308 22.66 5.55 6.15
N ALA A 309 21.40 5.31 6.47
CA ALA A 309 20.94 5.25 7.85
C ALA A 309 20.69 3.81 8.37
N GLY A 310 20.78 2.81 7.51
CA GLY A 310 20.47 1.42 7.84
C GLY A 310 19.00 1.18 8.18
N ARG A 311 18.10 2.11 7.82
CA ARG A 311 16.66 2.03 8.09
C ARG A 311 15.89 1.71 6.82
N VAL A 312 14.93 0.82 6.91
CA VAL A 312 14.03 0.53 5.81
C VAL A 312 12.69 1.21 6.07
N VAL A 313 12.42 2.26 5.30
CA VAL A 313 11.13 2.94 5.30
C VAL A 313 10.17 2.21 4.38
N ASN A 314 8.86 2.29 4.67
CA ASN A 314 7.80 1.56 3.95
C ASN A 314 8.03 0.04 3.89
N CYS A 315 8.65 -0.52 4.91
CA CYS A 315 8.83 -1.96 5.00
C CYS A 315 7.49 -2.64 5.28
N VAL A 316 7.13 -3.64 4.47
CA VAL A 316 5.83 -4.31 4.53
C VAL A 316 5.87 -5.69 5.18
N ASN A 317 7.06 -6.16 5.54
CA ASN A 317 7.24 -7.46 6.17
C ASN A 317 7.92 -7.40 7.55
N LEU A 318 7.92 -6.24 8.18
CA LEU A 318 8.24 -6.12 9.60
C LEU A 318 6.96 -6.20 10.43
N LEU A 319 7.07 -6.75 11.62
CA LEU A 319 5.99 -6.70 12.60
C LEU A 319 5.73 -5.24 13.01
N GLU A 320 4.47 -4.82 13.01
CA GLU A 320 4.08 -3.49 13.47
C GLU A 320 4.37 -3.28 14.96
N ARG A 321 4.30 -4.36 15.74
CA ARG A 321 4.62 -4.37 17.16
C ARG A 321 5.52 -5.54 17.47
N SER A 322 6.55 -5.29 18.26
CA SER A 322 7.38 -6.36 18.80
C SER A 322 6.51 -7.34 19.60
N PRO A 323 6.72 -8.67 19.48
CA PRO A 323 6.07 -9.66 20.34
C PRO A 323 6.59 -9.65 21.79
N ALA A 324 7.55 -8.78 22.09
CA ALA A 324 8.10 -8.65 23.42
C ALA A 324 7.03 -8.28 24.45
N THR A 325 7.04 -8.99 25.57
CA THR A 325 6.15 -8.75 26.71
C THR A 325 6.88 -8.12 27.90
N TRP A 326 8.21 -8.18 27.89
CA TRP A 326 9.07 -7.64 28.96
C TRP A 326 10.22 -6.83 28.37
N GLN A 327 10.74 -5.89 29.17
CA GLN A 327 11.91 -5.09 28.82
C GLN A 327 12.88 -5.04 30.00
N LEU A 328 14.14 -5.40 29.75
CA LEU A 328 15.24 -5.09 30.63
C LEU A 328 15.78 -3.70 30.30
N VAL A 329 15.90 -2.88 31.31
CA VAL A 329 16.53 -1.56 31.23
C VAL A 329 17.82 -1.61 32.02
N LEU A 330 18.95 -1.39 31.34
CA LEU A 330 20.28 -1.57 31.87
C LEU A 330 21.11 -0.29 31.78
N ARG A 331 21.89 -0.02 32.80
CA ARG A 331 23.05 0.87 32.72
C ARG A 331 24.31 0.02 32.90
N LEU A 332 25.21 0.12 31.93
CA LEU A 332 26.37 -0.73 31.83
C LEU A 332 27.63 0.12 31.78
N LYS A 333 28.74 -0.37 32.29
CA LYS A 333 30.08 0.17 31.93
C LYS A 333 30.30 -0.10 30.44
N ASP A 334 30.82 0.88 29.73
CA ASP A 334 31.19 0.70 28.31
C ASP A 334 32.54 0.00 28.21
N THR A 335 32.53 -1.29 28.48
CA THR A 335 33.69 -2.16 28.44
C THR A 335 33.39 -3.45 27.69
N VAL A 336 34.45 -3.98 27.03
CA VAL A 336 34.30 -5.21 26.22
C VAL A 336 33.78 -6.36 27.07
N GLY A 337 32.77 -7.04 26.56
CA GLY A 337 32.18 -8.25 27.12
C GLY A 337 31.03 -8.05 28.08
N VAL A 338 30.73 -6.85 28.62
CA VAL A 338 29.64 -6.65 29.58
C VAL A 338 28.29 -7.00 28.98
N LEU A 339 27.95 -6.45 27.79
CA LEU A 339 26.69 -6.77 27.12
C LEU A 339 26.63 -8.25 26.72
N ALA A 340 27.74 -8.84 26.27
CA ALA A 340 27.81 -10.26 25.93
C ALA A 340 27.53 -11.16 27.15
N SER A 341 28.02 -10.79 28.33
CA SER A 341 27.74 -11.51 29.58
C SER A 341 26.26 -11.42 29.99
N VAL A 342 25.62 -10.25 29.82
CA VAL A 342 24.16 -10.09 30.01
C VAL A 342 23.38 -11.00 29.06
N MET A 343 23.73 -10.99 27.78
CA MET A 343 23.09 -11.86 26.75
C MET A 343 23.30 -13.35 27.08
N GLY A 344 24.46 -13.70 27.66
CA GLY A 344 24.73 -15.07 28.13
C GLY A 344 23.76 -15.54 29.19
N GLN A 345 23.39 -14.68 30.16
CA GLN A 345 22.40 -14.99 31.19
C GLN A 345 20.98 -15.12 30.63
N ILE A 346 20.57 -14.21 29.73
CA ILE A 346 19.27 -14.29 29.06
C ILE A 346 19.16 -15.60 28.27
N ARG A 347 20.21 -15.97 27.52
CA ARG A 347 20.28 -17.24 26.80
C ARG A 347 20.20 -18.45 27.74
N ALA A 348 20.88 -18.40 28.88
CA ALA A 348 20.87 -19.50 29.85
C ALA A 348 19.47 -19.73 30.46
N ASP A 349 18.68 -18.67 30.55
CA ASP A 349 17.29 -18.68 31.00
C ASP A 349 16.29 -19.14 29.90
N GLY A 350 16.78 -19.34 28.67
CA GLY A 350 15.98 -19.83 27.52
C GLY A 350 15.09 -18.79 26.85
N ILE A 351 15.30 -17.50 27.15
CA ILE A 351 14.46 -16.39 26.70
C ILE A 351 14.97 -15.85 25.37
N ASN A 352 14.03 -15.54 24.45
CA ASN A 352 14.35 -14.90 23.18
C ASN A 352 14.44 -13.38 23.35
N VAL A 353 15.36 -12.80 22.59
CA VAL A 353 15.55 -11.34 22.50
C VAL A 353 14.93 -10.85 21.22
N GLU A 354 13.93 -9.98 21.34
CA GLU A 354 13.19 -9.42 20.21
C GLU A 354 13.81 -8.13 19.69
N GLU A 355 14.32 -7.29 20.60
CA GLU A 355 14.90 -6.01 20.22
C GLU A 355 16.02 -5.61 21.21
N ILE A 356 17.06 -4.97 20.69
CA ILE A 356 18.14 -4.38 21.51
C ILE A 356 18.37 -2.95 21.05
N SER A 357 18.36 -2.01 21.98
CA SER A 357 18.82 -0.64 21.74
C SER A 357 19.93 -0.30 22.73
N SER A 358 21.01 0.28 22.23
CA SER A 358 22.15 0.66 23.08
C SER A 358 22.65 2.06 22.71
N GLN A 359 22.92 2.86 23.73
CA GLN A 359 23.41 4.24 23.60
C GLN A 359 24.60 4.42 24.55
N VAL A 360 25.67 5.05 24.07
CA VAL A 360 26.88 5.35 24.86
C VAL A 360 26.84 6.80 25.28
N PHE A 361 27.16 7.07 26.56
CA PHE A 361 27.20 8.43 27.09
C PHE A 361 28.48 9.14 26.70
N THR A 362 28.47 10.48 26.73
CA THR A 362 29.67 11.31 26.51
C THR A 362 30.83 10.87 27.42
N GLY A 363 31.98 10.65 26.83
CA GLY A 363 33.17 10.13 27.54
C GLY A 363 33.29 8.62 27.50
N ALA A 364 32.36 7.90 26.87
CA ALA A 364 32.41 6.44 26.62
C ALA A 364 32.76 5.58 27.86
N GLN A 365 32.31 5.97 29.05
CA GLN A 365 32.50 5.20 30.27
C GLN A 365 31.33 4.33 30.64
N ALA A 366 30.13 4.70 30.17
CA ALA A 366 28.89 3.99 30.45
C ALA A 366 27.95 4.01 29.26
N GLY A 367 27.12 2.98 29.19
CA GLY A 367 26.04 2.85 28.21
C GLY A 367 24.68 2.64 28.87
N PHE A 368 23.64 3.01 28.16
CA PHE A 368 22.26 2.69 28.47
C PHE A 368 21.77 1.68 27.44
N CYS A 369 21.25 0.55 27.90
CA CYS A 369 20.78 -0.52 27.02
C CYS A 369 19.36 -0.93 27.40
N THR A 370 18.48 -1.08 26.42
CA THR A 370 17.20 -1.72 26.58
C THR A 370 17.16 -3.00 25.77
N ILE A 371 16.64 -4.08 26.37
CA ILE A 371 16.51 -5.39 25.76
C ILE A 371 15.06 -5.80 25.90
N ALA A 372 14.34 -5.94 24.80
CA ALA A 372 12.99 -6.42 24.75
C ALA A 372 12.99 -7.96 24.65
N LEU A 373 12.15 -8.61 25.45
CA LEU A 373 12.12 -10.06 25.66
C LEU A 373 10.71 -10.61 25.44
N ASP A 374 10.60 -11.81 24.88
CA ASP A 374 9.34 -12.51 24.68
C ASP A 374 8.72 -13.01 25.99
N GLU A 375 9.57 -13.42 26.97
CA GLU A 375 9.15 -13.93 28.26
C GLU A 375 9.82 -13.19 29.43
N ARG A 376 9.24 -13.38 30.63
CA ARG A 376 9.78 -12.80 31.86
C ARG A 376 11.02 -13.56 32.33
N PRO A 377 12.17 -12.89 32.52
CA PRO A 377 13.35 -13.51 33.13
C PRO A 377 13.12 -14.03 34.51
N SER A 378 13.71 -15.17 34.82
CA SER A 378 13.68 -15.76 36.17
C SER A 378 14.37 -14.84 37.18
N THR A 379 14.00 -15.03 38.46
CA THR A 379 14.63 -14.29 39.58
C THR A 379 16.12 -14.57 39.66
N GLU A 380 16.53 -15.79 39.34
CA GLU A 380 17.89 -16.28 39.29
C GLU A 380 18.69 -15.57 38.17
N ALA A 381 18.16 -15.49 36.98
CA ALA A 381 18.78 -14.79 35.86
C ALA A 381 18.93 -13.29 36.14
N LEU A 382 17.89 -12.65 36.69
CA LEU A 382 17.95 -11.23 37.09
C LEU A 382 19.01 -10.97 38.17
N SER A 383 19.14 -11.88 39.14
CA SER A 383 20.19 -11.78 40.20
C SER A 383 21.57 -11.97 39.57
N ALA A 384 21.75 -12.98 38.74
CA ALA A 384 23.02 -13.22 38.03
C ALA A 384 23.45 -12.02 37.19
N ILE A 385 22.52 -11.40 36.46
CA ILE A 385 22.80 -10.19 35.64
C ILE A 385 23.24 -9.02 36.56
N ARG A 386 22.58 -8.83 37.71
CA ARG A 386 22.92 -7.74 38.66
C ARG A 386 24.33 -7.89 39.24
N GLU A 387 24.81 -9.12 39.42
CA GLU A 387 26.12 -9.45 39.98
C GLU A 387 27.26 -9.40 38.95
N LEU A 388 26.95 -9.27 37.65
CA LEU A 388 27.98 -9.14 36.63
C LEU A 388 28.80 -7.86 36.82
N ASP A 389 30.13 -8.01 36.78
CA ASP A 389 31.01 -6.81 36.74
C ASP A 389 30.69 -5.97 35.52
N GLY A 390 30.47 -4.68 35.77
CA GLY A 390 30.08 -3.73 34.70
C GLY A 390 28.58 -3.48 34.57
N VAL A 391 27.70 -4.19 35.24
CA VAL A 391 26.28 -3.83 35.36
C VAL A 391 26.12 -2.80 36.48
N LEU A 392 25.77 -1.57 36.11
CA LEU A 392 25.59 -0.46 37.07
C LEU A 392 24.16 -0.39 37.62
N HIS A 393 23.17 -0.83 36.83
CA HIS A 393 21.76 -0.85 37.21
C HIS A 393 20.98 -1.79 36.29
N LEU A 394 19.97 -2.46 36.85
CA LEU A 394 19.02 -3.29 36.16
C LEU A 394 17.61 -3.02 36.67
N GLU A 395 16.70 -2.75 35.74
CA GLU A 395 15.25 -2.65 35.95
C GLU A 395 14.52 -3.56 34.98
N LEU A 396 13.47 -4.27 35.46
CA LEU A 396 12.58 -5.07 34.63
C LEU A 396 11.25 -4.34 34.50
N ARG A 397 10.74 -4.17 33.29
CA ARG A 397 9.44 -3.56 32.99
C ARG A 397 8.57 -4.53 32.21
N ALA A 398 7.28 -4.61 32.53
CA ALA A 398 6.30 -5.24 31.66
C ALA A 398 5.98 -4.26 30.51
N LEU A 399 5.93 -4.78 29.29
CA LEU A 399 5.40 -4.05 28.14
C LEU A 399 3.91 -4.37 28.04
N VAL A 400 3.06 -3.36 27.99
CA VAL A 400 1.59 -3.49 27.95
C VAL A 400 1.08 -3.48 26.53
#